data_2dfe9810a18ac877166b6e80866df2d9
#
_entry.id   2dfe9810a18ac877166b6e80866df2d9
#
_cell.length_a   1.000
_cell.length_b   1.000
_cell.length_c   1.000
_cell.angle_alpha   90.00
_cell.angle_beta   90.00
_cell.angle_gamma   90.00
#
_symmetry.space_group_name_H-M   'P 1'
#
loop_
_entity.id
_entity.type
_entity.pdbx_description
1 polymer ?
#
loop_
_entity_poly.entity_id
_entity_poly.type
_entity_poly.pdbx_seq_one_letter_code
_entity_poly.pdbx_strand_id
1 'polypeptide(L)'
;MSKIIELKNVNKWFDKFQVLKDINLEVGPQEKIVICGPSGSGKSTLIRCVNRLEEHQEGNIIVDGTELSESTKNIEKIRAEVGMVFQQFNLFPHLSILDNCSLAPIWVKKLPKKQAEEIAMNNLKRVQIDDQAFKFPGQLSGGQQQRAAIARALCMEPKIMLFDEPTSALDPEMIKEVLDVMVDLAKGGMTMIVVTHEMGFAKEVADYMIFMDEGKIVERAKTKEFFESPKSERTKLFLSQIL
;
A
#
# COMPACT_ATOMS: atom_id res chain seq x y z
N MET A 1 -19.07 -12.42 -5.63
CA MET A 1 -18.20 -11.45 -6.31
C MET A 1 -16.80 -12.03 -6.33
N SER A 2 -16.06 -11.88 -7.42
CA SER A 2 -14.66 -12.33 -7.49
C SER A 2 -13.83 -11.53 -6.49
N LYS A 3 -12.90 -12.18 -5.78
CA LYS A 3 -11.96 -11.53 -4.87
C LYS A 3 -10.64 -11.35 -5.58
N ILE A 4 -9.97 -10.23 -5.35
CA ILE A 4 -8.67 -9.95 -5.92
C ILE A 4 -7.54 -10.29 -4.94
N ILE A 5 -7.82 -10.26 -3.63
CA ILE A 5 -6.91 -10.73 -2.58
C ILE A 5 -7.71 -11.61 -1.61
N GLU A 6 -7.15 -12.78 -1.26
CA GLU A 6 -7.69 -13.67 -0.25
C GLU A 6 -6.56 -14.15 0.66
N LEU A 7 -6.71 -13.96 1.97
CA LEU A 7 -5.86 -14.54 2.99
C LEU A 7 -6.71 -15.51 3.82
N LYS A 8 -6.24 -16.74 4.01
CA LYS A 8 -6.95 -17.80 4.76
C LYS A 8 -6.00 -18.39 5.80
N ASN A 9 -6.33 -18.18 7.08
CA ASN A 9 -5.60 -18.67 8.24
C ASN A 9 -4.08 -18.37 8.16
N VAL A 10 -3.73 -17.15 7.73
CA VAL A 10 -2.33 -16.78 7.52
C VAL A 10 -1.65 -16.54 8.85
N ASN A 11 -0.55 -17.26 9.06
CA ASN A 11 0.32 -17.15 10.21
C ASN A 11 1.74 -16.80 9.77
N LYS A 12 2.39 -15.88 10.51
CA LYS A 12 3.75 -15.41 10.21
C LYS A 12 4.57 -15.33 11.49
N TRP A 13 5.77 -15.90 11.43
CA TRP A 13 6.77 -15.78 12.49
C TRP A 13 8.04 -15.09 11.99
N PHE A 14 8.67 -14.35 12.88
CA PHE A 14 10.09 -14.02 12.80
C PHE A 14 10.80 -14.80 13.91
N ASP A 15 11.60 -15.76 13.54
CA ASP A 15 12.18 -16.76 14.45
C ASP A 15 11.10 -17.43 15.30
N LYS A 16 11.08 -17.13 16.61
CA LYS A 16 10.12 -17.67 17.59
C LYS A 16 8.93 -16.74 17.86
N PHE A 17 8.97 -15.52 17.33
CA PHE A 17 7.94 -14.52 17.61
C PHE A 17 6.87 -14.53 16.51
N GLN A 18 5.64 -14.86 16.91
CA GLN A 18 4.50 -14.86 16.00
C GLN A 18 3.92 -13.46 15.83
N VAL A 19 4.07 -12.90 14.63
CA VAL A 19 3.64 -11.54 14.27
C VAL A 19 2.24 -11.51 13.69
N LEU A 20 1.84 -12.52 12.91
CA LEU A 20 0.48 -12.66 12.39
C LEU A 20 -0.14 -13.96 12.88
N LYS A 21 -1.39 -13.90 13.35
CA LYS A 21 -2.09 -14.99 14.00
C LYS A 21 -3.46 -15.19 13.36
N ASP A 22 -3.63 -16.26 12.60
CA ASP A 22 -4.87 -16.68 11.95
C ASP A 22 -5.56 -15.56 11.16
N ILE A 23 -4.78 -14.85 10.34
CA ILE A 23 -5.30 -13.74 9.54
C ILE A 23 -6.21 -14.28 8.43
N ASN A 24 -7.44 -13.78 8.42
CA ASN A 24 -8.43 -14.00 7.39
C ASN A 24 -8.88 -12.66 6.83
N LEU A 25 -8.66 -12.44 5.53
CA LEU A 25 -8.98 -11.18 4.86
C LEU A 25 -9.35 -11.44 3.41
N GLU A 26 -10.39 -10.77 2.95
CA GLU A 26 -10.84 -10.81 1.56
C GLU A 26 -11.01 -9.38 1.06
N VAL A 27 -10.49 -9.11 -0.15
CA VAL A 27 -10.59 -7.80 -0.80
C VAL A 27 -11.16 -7.99 -2.19
N GLY A 28 -12.21 -7.27 -2.50
CA GLY A 28 -12.81 -7.21 -3.83
C GLY A 28 -12.07 -6.24 -4.77
N PRO A 29 -12.28 -6.35 -6.09
CA PRO A 29 -11.82 -5.34 -7.03
C PRO A 29 -12.39 -3.97 -6.68
N GLN A 30 -11.55 -2.94 -6.79
CA GLN A 30 -11.88 -1.54 -6.50
C GLN A 30 -12.25 -1.26 -5.03
N GLU A 31 -12.11 -2.20 -4.10
CA GLU A 31 -12.25 -1.94 -2.67
C GLU A 31 -11.04 -1.18 -2.12
N LYS A 32 -11.31 -0.25 -1.22
CA LYS A 32 -10.33 0.49 -0.44
C LYS A 32 -10.44 0.05 1.01
N ILE A 33 -9.41 -0.63 1.47
CA ILE A 33 -9.30 -1.10 2.85
C ILE A 33 -8.26 -0.27 3.58
N VAL A 34 -8.63 0.28 4.71
CA VAL A 34 -7.68 0.93 5.61
C VAL A 34 -7.45 0.06 6.84
N ILE A 35 -6.19 -0.18 7.15
CA ILE A 35 -5.75 -0.96 8.31
C ILE A 35 -5.14 0.01 9.33
N CYS A 36 -5.68 0.02 10.54
CA CYS A 36 -5.17 0.80 11.67
C CYS A 36 -4.91 -0.09 12.88
N GLY A 37 -4.25 0.47 13.90
CA GLY A 37 -3.92 -0.23 15.14
C GLY A 37 -2.57 0.22 15.71
N PRO A 38 -2.23 -0.19 16.94
CA PRO A 38 -1.00 0.22 17.60
C PRO A 38 0.26 -0.20 16.83
N SER A 39 1.38 0.48 17.12
CA SER A 39 2.69 0.08 16.57
C SER A 39 3.02 -1.36 16.99
N GLY A 40 3.61 -2.13 16.10
CA GLY A 40 3.94 -3.54 16.35
C GLY A 40 2.78 -4.52 16.25
N SER A 41 1.56 -4.11 15.89
CA SER A 41 0.40 -5.00 15.75
C SER A 41 0.43 -5.91 14.51
N GLY A 42 1.43 -5.79 13.64
CA GLY A 42 1.61 -6.64 12.46
C GLY A 42 1.10 -6.06 11.14
N LYS A 43 0.61 -4.80 11.10
CA LYS A 43 0.03 -4.15 9.90
C LYS A 43 0.94 -4.17 8.68
N SER A 44 2.16 -3.65 8.83
CA SER A 44 3.15 -3.63 7.74
C SER A 44 3.55 -5.03 7.29
N THR A 45 3.69 -5.98 8.23
CA THR A 45 3.98 -7.38 7.91
C THR A 45 2.84 -8.00 7.10
N LEU A 46 1.58 -7.72 7.46
CA LEU A 46 0.42 -8.22 6.75
C LEU A 46 0.43 -7.79 5.28
N ILE A 47 0.58 -6.50 5.00
CA ILE A 47 0.56 -6.02 3.60
C ILE A 47 1.79 -6.47 2.82
N ARG A 48 2.95 -6.65 3.47
CA ARG A 48 4.17 -7.20 2.84
C ARG A 48 4.06 -8.68 2.52
N CYS A 49 3.18 -9.42 3.19
CA CYS A 49 2.86 -10.78 2.80
C CYS A 49 2.06 -10.84 1.49
N VAL A 50 1.22 -9.83 1.19
CA VAL A 50 0.39 -9.78 -0.03
C VAL A 50 1.23 -9.74 -1.32
N ASN A 51 2.40 -9.09 -1.31
CA ASN A 51 3.32 -9.05 -2.45
C ASN A 51 4.55 -9.95 -2.26
N ARG A 52 4.51 -10.81 -1.22
CA ARG A 52 5.59 -11.73 -0.84
C ARG A 52 6.94 -11.05 -0.64
N LEU A 53 6.95 -9.82 -0.12
CA LEU A 53 8.16 -9.22 0.46
C LEU A 53 8.47 -9.86 1.82
N GLU A 54 7.43 -10.32 2.52
CA GLU A 54 7.52 -11.19 3.68
C GLU A 54 6.85 -12.52 3.36
N GLU A 55 7.50 -13.62 3.72
CA GLU A 55 6.96 -14.98 3.54
C GLU A 55 6.18 -15.40 4.77
N HIS A 56 4.93 -15.83 4.58
CA HIS A 56 4.14 -16.47 5.64
C HIS A 56 4.52 -17.95 5.74
N GLN A 57 4.35 -18.55 6.91
CA GLN A 57 4.70 -19.95 7.15
C GLN A 57 3.49 -20.88 7.11
N GLU A 58 2.30 -20.37 7.46
CA GLU A 58 1.06 -21.17 7.44
C GLU A 58 -0.08 -20.38 6.81
N GLY A 59 -1.07 -21.11 6.32
CA GLY A 59 -2.22 -20.54 5.62
C GLY A 59 -1.97 -20.31 4.15
N ASN A 60 -2.92 -19.66 3.49
CA ASN A 60 -2.86 -19.43 2.05
C ASN A 60 -3.12 -17.96 1.73
N ILE A 61 -2.33 -17.40 0.81
CA ILE A 61 -2.54 -16.07 0.24
C ILE A 61 -2.73 -16.23 -1.27
N ILE A 62 -3.85 -15.71 -1.77
CA ILE A 62 -4.17 -15.70 -3.20
C ILE A 62 -4.28 -14.25 -3.65
N VAL A 63 -3.55 -13.89 -4.69
CA VAL A 63 -3.56 -12.54 -5.28
C VAL A 63 -3.85 -12.66 -6.77
N ASP A 64 -4.89 -12.01 -7.23
CA ASP A 64 -5.40 -12.08 -8.61
C ASP A 64 -5.46 -13.53 -9.16
N GLY A 65 -6.05 -14.42 -8.33
CA GLY A 65 -6.21 -15.84 -8.65
C GLY A 65 -4.93 -16.68 -8.60
N THR A 66 -3.79 -16.09 -8.20
CA THR A 66 -2.51 -16.81 -8.06
C THR A 66 -2.17 -17.00 -6.59
N GLU A 67 -1.99 -18.27 -6.17
CA GLU A 67 -1.56 -18.59 -4.80
C GLU A 67 -0.07 -18.28 -4.61
N LEU A 68 0.24 -17.60 -3.51
CA LEU A 68 1.61 -17.29 -3.10
C LEU A 68 2.18 -18.44 -2.28
N SER A 69 3.10 -19.21 -2.88
CA SER A 69 3.81 -20.31 -2.22
C SER A 69 5.32 -20.20 -2.47
N GLU A 70 6.13 -20.99 -1.75
CA GLU A 70 7.58 -21.09 -1.99
C GLU A 70 7.90 -21.50 -3.44
N SER A 71 7.01 -22.28 -4.07
CA SER A 71 7.15 -22.74 -5.44
C SER A 71 6.58 -21.78 -6.49
N THR A 72 6.12 -20.57 -6.10
CA THR A 72 5.53 -19.62 -7.04
C THR A 72 6.57 -19.15 -8.06
N LYS A 73 6.57 -19.80 -9.22
CA LYS A 73 7.54 -19.54 -10.31
C LYS A 73 7.43 -18.14 -10.92
N ASN A 74 6.34 -17.41 -10.66
CA ASN A 74 6.03 -16.13 -11.29
C ASN A 74 5.79 -15.01 -10.28
N ILE A 75 6.57 -14.97 -9.20
CA ILE A 75 6.44 -13.88 -8.20
C ILE A 75 6.65 -12.49 -8.81
N GLU A 76 7.47 -12.40 -9.85
CA GLU A 76 7.70 -11.15 -10.58
C GLU A 76 6.42 -10.63 -11.25
N LYS A 77 5.60 -11.54 -11.80
CA LYS A 77 4.30 -11.15 -12.36
C LYS A 77 3.37 -10.57 -11.31
N ILE A 78 3.29 -11.20 -10.13
CA ILE A 78 2.48 -10.70 -9.02
C ILE A 78 2.98 -9.33 -8.57
N ARG A 79 4.30 -9.17 -8.40
CA ARG A 79 4.91 -7.89 -8.02
C ARG A 79 4.74 -6.80 -9.09
N ALA A 80 4.55 -7.16 -10.35
CA ALA A 80 4.20 -6.20 -11.39
C ALA A 80 2.74 -5.73 -11.31
N GLU A 81 1.84 -6.58 -10.80
CA GLU A 81 0.41 -6.28 -10.64
C GLU A 81 0.06 -5.67 -9.28
N VAL A 82 0.99 -5.72 -8.31
CA VAL A 82 0.84 -5.18 -6.94
C VAL A 82 1.88 -4.10 -6.70
N GLY A 83 1.50 -2.85 -6.88
CA GLY A 83 2.35 -1.71 -6.53
C GLY A 83 2.45 -1.55 -5.01
N MET A 84 3.62 -1.16 -4.52
CA MET A 84 3.83 -0.89 -3.11
C MET A 84 4.55 0.43 -2.89
N VAL A 85 4.01 1.21 -1.96
CA VAL A 85 4.56 2.49 -1.48
C VAL A 85 4.90 2.33 0.00
N PHE A 86 6.14 2.63 0.35
CA PHE A 86 6.68 2.43 1.69
C PHE A 86 6.67 3.73 2.50
N GLN A 87 6.83 3.62 3.80
CA GLN A 87 7.05 4.73 4.72
C GLN A 87 8.29 5.55 4.33
N GLN A 88 9.40 4.86 4.02
CA GLN A 88 10.57 5.47 3.40
C GLN A 88 10.39 5.42 1.88
N PHE A 89 10.71 6.50 1.20
CA PHE A 89 10.43 6.69 -0.23
C PHE A 89 11.09 5.63 -1.13
N ASN A 90 12.25 5.10 -0.70
CA ASN A 90 13.02 4.06 -1.39
C ASN A 90 13.33 4.41 -2.86
N LEU A 91 13.51 5.69 -3.16
CA LEU A 91 13.96 6.13 -4.47
C LEU A 91 15.46 5.84 -4.64
N PHE A 92 15.87 5.51 -5.85
CA PHE A 92 17.28 5.35 -6.18
C PHE A 92 17.97 6.73 -6.21
N PRO A 93 18.89 7.04 -5.28
CA PRO A 93 19.40 8.40 -5.12
C PRO A 93 20.29 8.87 -6.29
N HIS A 94 20.84 7.93 -7.05
CA HIS A 94 21.71 8.17 -8.20
C HIS A 94 20.97 8.25 -9.54
N LEU A 95 19.65 8.11 -9.54
CA LEU A 95 18.79 8.22 -10.71
C LEU A 95 17.93 9.48 -10.61
N SER A 96 17.64 10.11 -11.75
CA SER A 96 16.62 11.17 -11.80
C SER A 96 15.25 10.63 -11.40
N ILE A 97 14.30 11.51 -11.10
CA ILE A 97 12.92 11.11 -10.79
C ILE A 97 12.28 10.40 -11.99
N LEU A 98 12.52 10.90 -13.21
CA LEU A 98 12.06 10.25 -14.44
C LEU A 98 12.65 8.85 -14.60
N ASP A 99 13.97 8.69 -14.36
CA ASP A 99 14.62 7.39 -14.45
C ASP A 99 14.12 6.43 -13.35
N ASN A 100 13.88 6.91 -12.13
CA ASN A 100 13.25 6.12 -11.07
C ASN A 100 11.90 5.56 -11.50
N CYS A 101 11.10 6.34 -12.21
CA CYS A 101 9.76 5.94 -12.67
C CYS A 101 9.80 5.05 -13.92
N SER A 102 10.74 5.28 -14.84
CA SER A 102 10.83 4.56 -16.12
C SER A 102 11.57 3.22 -16.03
N LEU A 103 12.39 3.02 -14.98
CA LEU A 103 13.26 1.85 -14.85
C LEU A 103 12.49 0.52 -14.90
N ALA A 104 11.44 0.38 -14.09
CA ALA A 104 10.67 -0.87 -14.03
C ALA A 104 9.91 -1.16 -15.35
N PRO A 105 9.22 -0.20 -15.99
CA PRO A 105 8.67 -0.39 -17.33
C PRO A 105 9.70 -0.87 -18.36
N ILE A 106 10.92 -0.35 -18.35
CA ILE A 106 11.99 -0.78 -19.28
C ILE A 106 12.43 -2.21 -18.96
N TRP A 107 12.77 -2.49 -17.70
CA TRP A 107 13.41 -3.76 -17.36
C TRP A 107 12.43 -4.92 -17.18
N VAL A 108 11.23 -4.68 -16.63
CA VAL A 108 10.24 -5.71 -16.33
C VAL A 108 9.26 -5.89 -17.50
N LYS A 109 8.64 -4.79 -17.99
CA LYS A 109 7.71 -4.83 -19.11
C LYS A 109 8.41 -4.86 -20.49
N LYS A 110 9.76 -4.67 -20.52
CA LYS A 110 10.57 -4.63 -21.76
C LYS A 110 10.11 -3.55 -22.74
N LEU A 111 9.60 -2.44 -22.24
CA LEU A 111 9.17 -1.34 -23.08
C LEU A 111 10.38 -0.55 -23.63
N PRO A 112 10.26 0.01 -24.86
CA PRO A 112 11.23 0.97 -25.35
C PRO A 112 11.38 2.17 -24.42
N LYS A 113 12.60 2.67 -24.24
CA LYS A 113 12.92 3.77 -23.32
C LYS A 113 11.96 4.96 -23.48
N LYS A 114 11.74 5.41 -24.72
CA LYS A 114 10.85 6.56 -25.01
C LYS A 114 9.42 6.33 -24.50
N GLN A 115 8.86 5.13 -24.71
CA GLN A 115 7.52 4.78 -24.23
C GLN A 115 7.47 4.73 -22.69
N ALA A 116 8.50 4.18 -22.04
CA ALA A 116 8.60 4.15 -20.59
C ALA A 116 8.71 5.55 -19.99
N GLU A 117 9.46 6.46 -20.62
CA GLU A 117 9.56 7.85 -20.19
C GLU A 117 8.22 8.60 -20.38
N GLU A 118 7.48 8.35 -21.44
CA GLU A 118 6.13 8.91 -21.65
C GLU A 118 5.15 8.45 -20.55
N ILE A 119 5.17 7.17 -20.21
CA ILE A 119 4.38 6.61 -19.10
C ILE A 119 4.78 7.26 -17.77
N ALA A 120 6.09 7.40 -17.53
CA ALA A 120 6.61 8.02 -16.34
C ALA A 120 6.18 9.49 -16.22
N MET A 121 6.32 10.28 -17.27
CA MET A 121 5.89 11.70 -17.30
C MET A 121 4.38 11.84 -17.05
N ASN A 122 3.56 10.97 -17.63
CA ASN A 122 2.11 10.98 -17.40
C ASN A 122 1.77 10.71 -15.94
N ASN A 123 2.44 9.74 -15.28
CA ASN A 123 2.23 9.48 -13.87
C ASN A 123 2.81 10.57 -12.96
N LEU A 124 3.94 11.19 -13.33
CA LEU A 124 4.47 12.36 -12.61
C LEU A 124 3.51 13.57 -12.68
N LYS A 125 2.87 13.81 -13.82
CA LYS A 125 1.79 14.81 -13.96
C LYS A 125 0.59 14.46 -13.07
N ARG A 126 0.18 13.19 -13.06
CA ARG A 126 -0.94 12.73 -12.23
C ARG A 126 -0.72 12.99 -10.73
N VAL A 127 0.54 12.88 -10.28
CA VAL A 127 0.91 13.19 -8.89
C VAL A 127 1.47 14.61 -8.71
N GLN A 128 1.35 15.48 -9.72
CA GLN A 128 1.66 16.91 -9.68
C GLN A 128 3.12 17.23 -9.31
N ILE A 129 4.08 16.51 -9.92
CA ILE A 129 5.53 16.75 -9.78
C ILE A 129 6.30 16.56 -11.10
N ASP A 130 5.68 16.72 -12.24
CA ASP A 130 6.33 16.56 -13.54
C ASP A 130 7.43 17.61 -13.79
N ASP A 131 7.33 18.79 -13.19
CA ASP A 131 8.37 19.82 -13.16
C ASP A 131 9.66 19.38 -12.43
N GLN A 132 9.57 18.33 -11.60
CA GLN A 132 10.71 17.74 -10.88
C GLN A 132 11.33 16.53 -11.59
N ALA A 133 10.86 16.15 -12.78
CA ALA A 133 11.22 14.89 -13.46
C ALA A 133 12.73 14.69 -13.63
N PHE A 134 13.48 15.76 -13.90
CA PHE A 134 14.91 15.69 -14.17
C PHE A 134 15.80 15.92 -12.93
N LYS A 135 15.19 16.16 -11.77
CA LYS A 135 15.92 16.29 -10.51
C LYS A 135 16.20 14.91 -9.88
N PHE A 136 17.14 14.90 -8.94
CA PHE A 136 17.47 13.73 -8.14
C PHE A 136 16.71 13.75 -6.80
N PRO A 137 16.46 12.59 -6.17
CA PRO A 137 15.70 12.51 -4.92
C PRO A 137 16.15 13.50 -3.83
N GLY A 138 17.45 13.66 -3.63
CA GLY A 138 17.98 14.57 -2.61
C GLY A 138 17.71 16.09 -2.87
N GLN A 139 17.14 16.43 -4.02
CA GLN A 139 16.76 17.80 -4.37
C GLN A 139 15.26 18.07 -4.14
N LEU A 140 14.51 17.06 -3.71
CA LEU A 140 13.07 17.11 -3.51
C LEU A 140 12.72 17.16 -2.01
N SER A 141 11.60 17.81 -1.67
CA SER A 141 10.99 17.70 -0.35
C SER A 141 10.51 16.27 -0.08
N GLY A 142 10.27 15.93 1.19
CA GLY A 142 9.73 14.61 1.56
C GLY A 142 8.40 14.29 0.86
N GLY A 143 7.47 15.24 0.81
CA GLY A 143 6.19 15.08 0.09
C GLY A 143 6.36 14.87 -1.41
N GLN A 144 7.29 15.58 -2.05
CA GLN A 144 7.64 15.37 -3.46
C GLN A 144 8.26 13.99 -3.69
N GLN A 145 9.16 13.54 -2.80
CA GLN A 145 9.75 12.21 -2.89
C GLN A 145 8.69 11.11 -2.73
N GLN A 146 7.73 11.28 -1.82
CA GLN A 146 6.65 10.32 -1.65
C GLN A 146 5.72 10.28 -2.86
N ARG A 147 5.37 11.43 -3.44
CA ARG A 147 4.60 11.48 -4.68
C ARG A 147 5.37 10.84 -5.84
N ALA A 148 6.69 11.00 -5.91
CA ALA A 148 7.52 10.29 -6.88
C ALA A 148 7.51 8.77 -6.67
N ALA A 149 7.53 8.30 -5.41
CA ALA A 149 7.41 6.87 -5.10
C ALA A 149 6.04 6.30 -5.51
N ILE A 150 4.95 7.08 -5.34
CA ILE A 150 3.62 6.72 -5.84
C ILE A 150 3.63 6.66 -7.37
N ALA A 151 4.15 7.68 -8.06
CA ALA A 151 4.25 7.70 -9.53
C ALA A 151 5.04 6.50 -10.05
N ARG A 152 6.18 6.17 -9.42
CA ARG A 152 6.98 4.99 -9.76
C ARG A 152 6.17 3.69 -9.69
N ALA A 153 5.39 3.51 -8.63
CA ALA A 153 4.54 2.33 -8.50
C ALA A 153 3.46 2.29 -9.59
N LEU A 154 2.84 3.43 -9.90
CA LEU A 154 1.79 3.55 -10.93
C LEU A 154 2.31 3.29 -12.35
N CYS A 155 3.62 3.50 -12.64
CA CYS A 155 4.20 3.23 -13.96
C CYS A 155 4.16 1.75 -14.36
N MET A 156 3.97 0.86 -13.39
CA MET A 156 3.73 -0.57 -13.65
C MET A 156 2.27 -0.89 -13.97
N GLU A 157 1.36 0.11 -13.90
CA GLU A 157 -0.09 -0.06 -14.10
C GLU A 157 -0.66 -1.20 -13.23
N PRO A 158 -0.43 -1.14 -11.90
CA PRO A 158 -0.82 -2.21 -11.00
C PRO A 158 -2.33 -2.30 -10.86
N LYS A 159 -2.85 -3.51 -10.61
CA LYS A 159 -4.25 -3.75 -10.25
C LYS A 159 -4.56 -3.41 -8.80
N ILE A 160 -3.53 -3.47 -7.95
CA ILE A 160 -3.61 -3.29 -6.50
C ILE A 160 -2.49 -2.35 -6.07
N MET A 161 -2.81 -1.39 -5.20
CA MET A 161 -1.83 -0.53 -4.55
C MET A 161 -1.81 -0.78 -3.04
N LEU A 162 -0.64 -1.08 -2.52
CA LEU A 162 -0.36 -1.24 -1.09
C LEU A 162 0.38 0.00 -0.59
N PHE A 163 -0.08 0.58 0.51
CA PHE A 163 0.55 1.73 1.16
C PHE A 163 0.90 1.39 2.60
N ASP A 164 2.19 1.46 2.93
CA ASP A 164 2.72 1.19 4.26
C ASP A 164 3.10 2.50 4.95
N GLU A 165 2.17 3.08 5.71
CA GLU A 165 2.33 4.35 6.42
C GLU A 165 2.94 5.48 5.56
N PRO A 166 2.33 5.83 4.41
CA PRO A 166 2.95 6.68 3.40
C PRO A 166 3.22 8.13 3.84
N THR A 167 2.66 8.56 4.96
CA THR A 167 2.77 9.92 5.48
C THR A 167 3.63 10.04 6.75
N SER A 168 3.99 8.93 7.39
CA SER A 168 4.62 8.92 8.71
C SER A 168 6.05 9.50 8.75
N ALA A 169 6.72 9.59 7.59
CA ALA A 169 8.05 10.21 7.46
C ALA A 169 8.00 11.67 6.96
N LEU A 170 6.80 12.28 6.91
CA LEU A 170 6.58 13.62 6.36
C LEU A 170 6.29 14.65 7.45
N ASP A 171 6.70 15.89 7.17
CA ASP A 171 6.26 17.03 7.94
C ASP A 171 4.75 17.27 7.73
N PRO A 172 4.01 17.78 8.74
CA PRO A 172 2.55 17.96 8.67
C PRO A 172 2.08 18.76 7.45
N GLU A 173 2.87 19.74 7.02
CA GLU A 173 2.55 20.59 5.86
C GLU A 173 2.54 19.81 4.54
N MET A 174 3.30 18.69 4.45
CA MET A 174 3.43 17.88 3.24
C MET A 174 2.43 16.72 3.18
N ILE A 175 1.82 16.36 4.31
CA ILE A 175 0.89 15.22 4.42
C ILE A 175 -0.28 15.38 3.47
N LYS A 176 -0.87 16.58 3.44
CA LYS A 176 -2.06 16.85 2.63
C LYS A 176 -1.85 16.56 1.15
N GLU A 177 -0.74 17.00 0.56
CA GLU A 177 -0.46 16.80 -0.86
C GLU A 177 -0.37 15.32 -1.25
N VAL A 178 0.17 14.49 -0.35
CA VAL A 178 0.25 13.02 -0.56
C VAL A 178 -1.12 12.37 -0.41
N LEU A 179 -1.90 12.78 0.60
CA LEU A 179 -3.25 12.27 0.81
C LEU A 179 -4.19 12.66 -0.33
N ASP A 180 -4.11 13.87 -0.87
CA ASP A 180 -4.90 14.31 -2.03
C ASP A 180 -4.66 13.41 -3.25
N VAL A 181 -3.41 13.05 -3.54
CA VAL A 181 -3.07 12.08 -4.59
C VAL A 181 -3.70 10.70 -4.31
N MET A 182 -3.65 10.23 -3.06
CA MET A 182 -4.24 8.93 -2.69
C MET A 182 -5.78 8.94 -2.79
N VAL A 183 -6.41 10.06 -2.45
CA VAL A 183 -7.87 10.28 -2.65
C VAL A 183 -8.23 10.20 -4.13
N ASP A 184 -7.45 10.83 -5.00
CA ASP A 184 -7.69 10.79 -6.45
C ASP A 184 -7.53 9.36 -7.01
N LEU A 185 -6.56 8.60 -6.52
CA LEU A 185 -6.41 7.18 -6.88
C LEU A 185 -7.61 6.34 -6.42
N ALA A 186 -8.11 6.58 -5.22
CA ALA A 186 -9.28 5.89 -4.68
C ALA A 186 -10.54 6.20 -5.48
N LYS A 187 -10.78 7.49 -5.80
CA LYS A 187 -11.89 7.95 -6.66
C LYS A 187 -11.79 7.39 -8.08
N GLY A 188 -10.58 7.18 -8.58
CA GLY A 188 -10.30 6.52 -9.86
C GLY A 188 -10.55 5.02 -9.89
N GLY A 189 -11.04 4.41 -8.81
CA GLY A 189 -11.38 2.98 -8.75
C GLY A 189 -10.20 2.06 -8.51
N MET A 190 -9.06 2.56 -8.03
CA MET A 190 -7.91 1.73 -7.66
C MET A 190 -8.27 0.82 -6.46
N THR A 191 -7.91 -0.47 -6.56
CA THR A 191 -7.96 -1.36 -5.39
C THR A 191 -6.81 -0.99 -4.45
N MET A 192 -7.10 -0.70 -3.19
CA MET A 192 -6.09 -0.20 -2.26
C MET A 192 -6.17 -0.90 -0.90
N ILE A 193 -4.99 -1.23 -0.35
CA ILE A 193 -4.83 -1.52 1.08
C ILE A 193 -3.87 -0.48 1.64
N VAL A 194 -4.32 0.27 2.63
CA VAL A 194 -3.56 1.39 3.21
C VAL A 194 -3.39 1.18 4.70
N VAL A 195 -2.16 1.07 5.15
CA VAL A 195 -1.80 1.19 6.57
C VAL A 195 -1.55 2.65 6.87
N THR A 196 -2.34 3.24 7.76
CA THR A 196 -2.21 4.66 8.11
C THR A 196 -2.79 5.00 9.47
N HIS A 197 -2.33 6.11 10.04
CA HIS A 197 -2.91 6.78 11.20
C HIS A 197 -3.76 8.01 10.82
N GLU A 198 -3.88 8.33 9.54
CA GLU A 198 -4.64 9.45 9.02
C GLU A 198 -6.15 9.13 8.98
N MET A 199 -6.85 9.29 10.11
CA MET A 199 -8.26 8.90 10.22
C MET A 199 -9.19 9.77 9.39
N GLY A 200 -8.82 11.03 9.12
CA GLY A 200 -9.55 11.90 8.19
C GLY A 200 -9.59 11.32 6.78
N PHE A 201 -8.43 10.93 6.26
CA PHE A 201 -8.32 10.23 4.98
C PHE A 201 -9.10 8.91 4.97
N ALA A 202 -8.95 8.10 6.04
CA ALA A 202 -9.66 6.83 6.15
C ALA A 202 -11.19 7.00 6.07
N LYS A 203 -11.75 8.02 6.74
CA LYS A 203 -13.18 8.35 6.68
C LYS A 203 -13.65 8.72 5.28
N GLU A 204 -12.81 9.40 4.49
CA GLU A 204 -13.16 9.88 3.15
C GLU A 204 -13.16 8.75 2.12
N VAL A 205 -12.16 7.83 2.17
CA VAL A 205 -11.91 6.92 1.05
C VAL A 205 -12.21 5.46 1.33
N ALA A 206 -12.13 5.00 2.59
CA ALA A 206 -12.22 3.59 2.90
C ALA A 206 -13.64 3.05 2.75
N ASP A 207 -13.78 1.90 2.07
CA ASP A 207 -15.01 1.10 2.08
C ASP A 207 -15.11 0.31 3.40
N TYR A 208 -13.96 -0.25 3.85
CA TYR A 208 -13.84 -0.99 5.10
C TYR A 208 -12.62 -0.55 5.90
N MET A 209 -12.81 -0.53 7.21
CA MET A 209 -11.76 -0.36 8.21
C MET A 209 -11.42 -1.70 8.84
N ILE A 210 -10.13 -1.92 9.10
CA ILE A 210 -9.62 -3.07 9.84
C ILE A 210 -8.80 -2.54 11.02
N PHE A 211 -9.15 -2.98 12.22
CA PHE A 211 -8.35 -2.74 13.40
C PHE A 211 -7.53 -4.00 13.73
N MET A 212 -6.22 -3.84 13.78
CA MET A 212 -5.28 -4.90 14.18
C MET A 212 -4.67 -4.64 15.54
N ASP A 213 -4.61 -5.68 16.36
CA ASP A 213 -3.89 -5.67 17.63
C ASP A 213 -3.29 -7.05 17.90
N GLU A 214 -2.08 -7.10 18.49
CA GLU A 214 -1.35 -8.31 18.86
C GLU A 214 -1.28 -9.40 17.76
N GLY A 215 -1.14 -8.97 16.51
CA GLY A 215 -1.03 -9.86 15.36
C GLY A 215 -2.35 -10.41 14.83
N LYS A 216 -3.50 -9.92 15.29
CA LYS A 216 -4.83 -10.37 14.89
C LYS A 216 -5.65 -9.24 14.27
N ILE A 217 -6.58 -9.59 13.39
CA ILE A 217 -7.69 -8.71 13.02
C ILE A 217 -8.72 -8.77 14.15
N VAL A 218 -8.82 -7.69 14.92
CA VAL A 218 -9.75 -7.59 16.06
C VAL A 218 -11.14 -7.17 15.58
N GLU A 219 -11.19 -6.28 14.59
CA GLU A 219 -12.44 -5.81 14.01
C GLU A 219 -12.28 -5.49 12.52
N ARG A 220 -13.29 -5.88 11.72
CA ARG A 220 -13.50 -5.44 10.36
C ARG A 220 -14.92 -4.93 10.24
N ALA A 221 -15.09 -3.68 9.82
CA ALA A 221 -16.40 -3.08 9.64
C ALA A 221 -16.41 -2.10 8.46
N LYS A 222 -17.60 -1.78 7.94
CA LYS A 222 -17.73 -0.64 7.02
C LYS A 222 -17.31 0.64 7.72
N THR A 223 -16.72 1.55 6.97
CA THR A 223 -16.13 2.78 7.53
C THR A 223 -17.08 3.52 8.48
N LYS A 224 -18.33 3.72 8.08
CA LYS A 224 -19.32 4.37 8.94
C LYS A 224 -19.53 3.64 10.27
N GLU A 225 -19.75 2.31 10.21
CA GLU A 225 -19.95 1.48 11.43
C GLU A 225 -18.72 1.51 12.33
N PHE A 226 -17.53 1.45 11.74
CA PHE A 226 -16.26 1.46 12.48
C PHE A 226 -16.08 2.71 13.33
N PHE A 227 -16.45 3.88 12.81
CA PHE A 227 -16.28 5.15 13.52
C PHE A 227 -17.47 5.50 14.43
N GLU A 228 -18.70 5.17 14.06
CA GLU A 228 -19.90 5.55 14.82
C GLU A 228 -20.30 4.51 15.89
N SER A 229 -20.05 3.24 15.64
CA SER A 229 -20.47 2.14 16.50
C SER A 229 -19.49 0.94 16.49
N PRO A 230 -18.21 1.16 16.87
CA PRO A 230 -17.25 0.06 16.94
C PRO A 230 -17.70 -1.02 17.93
N LYS A 231 -17.51 -2.29 17.55
CA LYS A 231 -18.02 -3.44 18.34
C LYS A 231 -17.02 -3.86 19.41
N SER A 232 -15.73 -3.83 19.09
CA SER A 232 -14.67 -4.25 20.01
C SER A 232 -14.34 -3.15 21.01
N GLU A 233 -14.24 -3.49 22.29
CA GLU A 233 -13.77 -2.54 23.33
C GLU A 233 -12.35 -2.04 23.05
N ARG A 234 -11.49 -2.88 22.45
CA ARG A 234 -10.14 -2.46 22.03
C ARG A 234 -10.19 -1.43 20.91
N THR A 235 -11.10 -1.58 19.95
CA THR A 235 -11.31 -0.59 18.88
C THR A 235 -11.83 0.72 19.46
N LYS A 236 -12.80 0.69 20.38
CA LYS A 236 -13.31 1.87 21.07
C LYS A 236 -12.20 2.64 21.80
N LEU A 237 -11.41 1.89 22.58
CA LEU A 237 -10.29 2.48 23.31
C LEU A 237 -9.26 3.12 22.36
N PHE A 238 -8.90 2.44 21.28
CA PHE A 238 -7.99 2.98 20.28
C PHE A 238 -8.53 4.26 19.63
N LEU A 239 -9.78 4.25 19.19
CA LEU A 239 -10.41 5.42 18.56
C LEU A 239 -10.49 6.61 19.53
N SER A 240 -10.77 6.39 20.81
CA SER A 240 -10.83 7.48 21.81
C SER A 240 -9.48 8.16 22.08
N GLN A 241 -8.36 7.54 21.67
CA GLN A 241 -7.01 8.09 21.84
C GLN A 241 -6.55 8.91 20.62
N ILE A 242 -7.17 8.72 19.47
CA ILE A 242 -6.72 9.31 18.19
C ILE A 242 -7.73 10.27 17.55
N LEU A 243 -8.96 10.30 18.03
CA LEU A 243 -10.03 11.24 17.64
C LEU A 243 -10.28 12.27 18.71
#